data_68fa61a729160ead3d1411ae3786c278
#
_entry.id   68fa61a729160ead3d1411ae3786c278
#
_cell.length_a   1.000
_cell.length_b   1.000
_cell.length_c   1.000
_cell.angle_alpha   90.00
_cell.angle_beta   90.00
_cell.angle_gamma   90.00
#
_symmetry.space_group_name_H-M   'P 1'
#
loop_
_entity.id
_entity.type
_entity.pdbx_description
1 polymer ?
#
loop_
_entity_poly.entity_id
_entity_poly.type
_entity_poly.pdbx_seq_one_letter_code
_entity_poly.pdbx_strand_id
1 'polypeptide(L)'
;MFSKDMLCGILLSSTKMDLNIVSSDASAIGYRVRLRLNIRADAKFLLAVQRSLLQHGIETTYRSEEHSTRRKPILRIGGIKNLYLLKSIVNPNLPHSKGEWNSFLECVDIISEKKHLTLEGMERLFEIKGVV
;
A
#
# COMPACT_ATOMS: atom_id res chain seq x y z
N MET A 1 -7.62 -0.35 21.14
CA MET A 1 -7.60 -0.27 19.68
C MET A 1 -7.52 1.16 19.24
N PHE A 2 -6.91 1.42 18.11
CA PHE A 2 -6.74 2.79 17.63
C PHE A 2 -8.05 3.31 17.06
N SER A 3 -8.38 4.58 17.35
CA SER A 3 -9.48 5.28 16.69
C SER A 3 -9.19 5.46 15.21
N LYS A 4 -10.22 5.79 14.43
CA LYS A 4 -10.05 6.04 13.00
C LYS A 4 -9.06 7.18 12.74
N ASP A 5 -9.14 8.25 13.51
CA ASP A 5 -8.23 9.40 13.36
C ASP A 5 -6.79 9.05 13.72
N MET A 6 -6.59 8.29 14.80
CA MET A 6 -5.26 7.83 15.17
C MET A 6 -4.70 6.89 14.12
N LEU A 7 -5.53 5.97 13.60
CA LEU A 7 -5.13 5.06 12.55
C LEU A 7 -4.73 5.82 11.28
N CYS A 8 -5.48 6.86 10.92
CA CYS A 8 -5.12 7.75 9.82
C CYS A 8 -3.73 8.34 10.02
N GLY A 9 -3.44 8.87 11.21
CA GLY A 9 -2.12 9.43 11.52
C GLY A 9 -1.00 8.40 11.42
N ILE A 10 -1.23 7.19 11.91
CA ILE A 10 -0.26 6.09 11.83
C ILE A 10 0.02 5.76 10.36
N LEU A 11 -1.02 5.61 9.55
CA LEU A 11 -0.85 5.29 8.13
C LEU A 11 -0.10 6.39 7.39
N LEU A 12 -0.43 7.65 7.63
CA LEU A 12 0.23 8.76 6.95
C LEU A 12 1.72 8.89 7.30
N SER A 13 2.10 8.52 8.53
CA SER A 13 3.46 8.75 9.02
C SER A 13 4.36 7.51 8.97
N SER A 14 3.79 6.30 9.00
CA SER A 14 4.55 5.08 9.25
C SER A 14 4.56 4.09 8.09
N THR A 15 3.80 4.34 7.04
CA THR A 15 3.77 3.43 5.89
C THR A 15 4.79 3.80 4.84
N LYS A 16 5.23 2.78 4.09
CA LYS A 16 6.05 2.95 2.91
C LYS A 16 5.40 2.22 1.75
N MET A 17 5.24 2.93 0.62
CA MET A 17 4.68 2.37 -0.59
C MET A 17 5.67 1.45 -1.28
N ASP A 18 5.17 0.30 -1.75
CA ASP A 18 5.93 -0.64 -2.56
C ASP A 18 5.14 -0.89 -3.85
N LEU A 19 5.58 -0.24 -4.93
CA LEU A 19 5.02 -0.43 -6.27
C LEU A 19 5.98 -1.30 -7.06
N ASN A 20 5.57 -2.55 -7.33
CA ASN A 20 6.39 -3.52 -8.04
C ASN A 20 5.79 -3.77 -9.42
N ILE A 21 6.59 -3.52 -10.47
CA ILE A 21 6.20 -3.75 -11.86
C ILE A 21 7.22 -4.71 -12.44
N VAL A 22 6.77 -5.90 -12.84
CA VAL A 22 7.64 -6.94 -13.40
C VAL A 22 7.14 -7.36 -14.77
N SER A 23 8.06 -7.76 -15.63
CA SER A 23 7.72 -8.33 -16.95
C SER A 23 6.94 -9.63 -16.74
N SER A 24 5.90 -9.85 -17.55
CA SER A 24 5.07 -11.03 -17.44
C SER A 24 4.50 -11.40 -18.81
N ASP A 25 4.80 -12.62 -19.27
CA ASP A 25 4.24 -13.14 -20.52
C ASP A 25 2.76 -13.53 -20.36
N ALA A 26 2.30 -13.69 -19.12
CA ALA A 26 0.90 -14.01 -18.84
C ALA A 26 -0.03 -12.83 -19.02
N SER A 27 0.49 -11.60 -19.09
CA SER A 27 -0.28 -10.37 -19.25
C SER A 27 -0.22 -9.90 -20.69
N ALA A 28 -1.36 -9.50 -21.27
CA ALA A 28 -1.43 -8.96 -22.62
C ALA A 28 -0.61 -7.67 -22.77
N ILE A 29 -0.51 -6.86 -21.72
CA ILE A 29 0.29 -5.62 -21.71
C ILE A 29 1.79 -5.90 -21.49
N GLY A 30 2.17 -7.13 -21.13
CA GLY A 30 3.56 -7.53 -20.91
C GLY A 30 4.09 -7.30 -19.51
N TYR A 31 3.28 -6.81 -18.58
CA TYR A 31 3.69 -6.47 -17.21
C TYR A 31 2.67 -6.94 -16.20
N ARG A 32 3.17 -7.21 -15.00
CA ARG A 32 2.34 -7.48 -13.83
C ARG A 32 2.66 -6.43 -12.76
N VAL A 33 1.62 -5.86 -12.16
CA VAL A 33 1.73 -4.79 -11.18
C VAL A 33 1.31 -5.32 -9.80
N ARG A 34 2.12 -5.01 -8.79
CA ARG A 34 1.78 -5.30 -7.40
C ARG A 34 2.00 -4.05 -6.57
N LEU A 35 0.96 -3.60 -5.89
CA LEU A 35 0.98 -2.45 -5.01
C LEU A 35 0.76 -2.89 -3.58
N ARG A 36 1.63 -2.46 -2.66
CA ARG A 36 1.52 -2.78 -1.23
C ARG A 36 1.93 -1.57 -0.40
N LEU A 37 1.47 -1.55 0.84
CA LEU A 37 1.99 -0.68 1.88
C LEU A 37 2.66 -1.52 2.94
N ASN A 38 3.81 -1.07 3.42
CA ASN A 38 4.57 -1.74 4.47
C ASN A 38 4.71 -0.84 5.68
N ILE A 39 4.56 -1.43 6.87
CA ILE A 39 4.82 -0.77 8.14
C ILE A 39 5.84 -1.61 8.89
N ARG A 40 6.96 -0.98 9.29
CA ARG A 40 8.00 -1.64 10.06
C ARG A 40 8.08 -1.00 11.44
N ALA A 41 7.85 -1.81 12.47
CA ALA A 41 7.80 -1.35 13.85
C ALA A 41 7.86 -2.57 14.78
N ASP A 42 7.73 -2.35 16.09
CA ASP A 42 7.66 -3.44 17.05
C ASP A 42 6.44 -4.32 16.80
N ALA A 43 6.59 -5.61 17.09
CA ALA A 43 5.53 -6.60 16.90
C ALA A 43 4.22 -6.20 17.59
N LYS A 44 4.31 -5.73 18.82
CA LYS A 44 3.14 -5.34 19.61
C LYS A 44 2.35 -4.22 18.95
N PHE A 45 3.06 -3.22 18.44
CA PHE A 45 2.46 -2.10 17.73
C PHE A 45 1.82 -2.57 16.43
N LEU A 46 2.53 -3.39 15.65
CA LEU A 46 2.02 -3.89 14.37
C LEU A 46 0.77 -4.75 14.55
N LEU A 47 0.72 -5.58 15.58
CA LEU A 47 -0.46 -6.40 15.86
C LEU A 47 -1.66 -5.54 16.27
N ALA A 48 -1.41 -4.44 16.99
CA ALA A 48 -2.48 -3.49 17.32
C ALA A 48 -3.00 -2.77 16.08
N VAL A 49 -2.12 -2.38 15.16
CA VAL A 49 -2.51 -1.79 13.88
C VAL A 49 -3.32 -2.80 13.06
N GLN A 50 -2.86 -4.05 13.00
CA GLN A 50 -3.56 -5.11 12.28
C GLN A 50 -5.00 -5.29 12.77
N ARG A 51 -5.19 -5.35 14.09
CA ARG A 51 -6.53 -5.48 14.67
C ARG A 51 -7.41 -4.28 14.35
N SER A 52 -6.84 -3.08 14.41
CA SER A 52 -7.59 -1.86 14.11
C SER A 52 -8.02 -1.80 12.66
N LEU A 53 -7.14 -2.20 11.73
CA LEU A 53 -7.48 -2.27 10.31
C LEU A 53 -8.54 -3.32 10.04
N LEU A 54 -8.46 -4.47 10.70
CA LEU A 54 -9.44 -5.53 10.53
C LEU A 54 -10.85 -5.10 10.91
N GLN A 55 -10.98 -4.22 11.90
CA GLN A 55 -12.28 -3.66 12.28
C GLN A 55 -12.91 -2.82 11.16
N HIS A 56 -12.11 -2.33 10.23
CA HIS A 56 -12.58 -1.59 9.05
C HIS A 56 -12.67 -2.48 7.81
N GLY A 57 -12.58 -3.79 7.99
CA GLY A 57 -12.66 -4.75 6.89
C GLY A 57 -11.38 -4.88 6.08
N ILE A 58 -10.28 -4.35 6.57
CA ILE A 58 -8.99 -4.37 5.87
C ILE A 58 -8.14 -5.49 6.42
N GLU A 59 -7.86 -6.49 5.59
CA GLU A 59 -7.01 -7.61 5.93
C GLU A 59 -5.55 -7.27 5.65
N THR A 60 -4.65 -7.75 6.51
CA THR A 60 -3.22 -7.47 6.41
C THR A 60 -2.43 -8.73 6.67
N THR A 61 -1.14 -8.71 6.32
CA THR A 61 -0.24 -9.84 6.58
C THR A 61 0.85 -9.39 7.54
N TYR A 62 0.92 -10.03 8.71
CA TYR A 62 1.99 -9.81 9.67
C TYR A 62 3.06 -10.88 9.51
N ARG A 63 4.32 -10.46 9.53
CA ARG A 63 5.46 -11.37 9.60
C ARG A 63 6.38 -10.93 10.72
N SER A 64 6.80 -11.87 11.57
CA SER A 64 7.74 -11.59 12.65
C SER A 64 9.14 -11.22 12.12
N GLU A 65 9.48 -11.73 10.95
CA GLU A 65 10.71 -11.40 10.23
C GLU A 65 10.37 -11.10 8.78
N GLU A 66 10.86 -9.96 8.27
CA GLU A 66 10.59 -9.55 6.89
C GLU A 66 11.18 -10.55 5.88
N HIS A 67 12.46 -10.92 6.10
CA HIS A 67 13.14 -11.98 5.35
C HIS A 67 14.39 -12.43 6.12
N SER A 68 15.10 -13.42 5.60
CA SER A 68 16.24 -14.04 6.30
C SER A 68 17.38 -13.06 6.64
N THR A 69 17.55 -12.01 5.84
CA THR A 69 18.58 -10.98 6.06
C THR A 69 18.06 -9.79 6.88
N ARG A 70 16.75 -9.66 7.02
CA ARG A 70 16.11 -8.62 7.83
C ARG A 70 15.11 -9.27 8.78
N ARG A 71 15.60 -9.60 9.98
CA ARG A 71 14.82 -10.32 11.00
C ARG A 71 14.04 -9.38 11.90
N LYS A 72 13.31 -8.46 11.31
CA LYS A 72 12.47 -7.50 12.03
C LYS A 72 11.03 -7.61 11.57
N PRO A 73 10.07 -7.31 12.46
CA PRO A 73 8.66 -7.44 12.13
C PRO A 73 8.23 -6.47 11.03
N ILE A 74 7.29 -6.93 10.23
CA ILE A 74 6.68 -6.11 9.18
C ILE A 74 5.19 -6.43 9.09
N LEU A 75 4.38 -5.40 8.84
CA LEU A 75 2.97 -5.53 8.50
C LEU A 75 2.78 -5.05 7.07
N ARG A 76 2.17 -5.89 6.24
CA ARG A 76 1.91 -5.57 4.83
C ARG A 76 0.43 -5.47 4.57
N ILE A 77 0.06 -4.42 3.85
CA ILE A 77 -1.30 -4.25 3.35
C ILE A 77 -1.23 -4.40 1.84
N GLY A 78 -1.84 -5.45 1.34
CA GLY A 78 -1.84 -5.77 -0.10
C GLY A 78 -3.22 -6.20 -0.57
N GLY A 79 -3.36 -6.32 -1.90
CA GLY A 79 -4.64 -6.61 -2.52
C GLY A 79 -5.45 -5.33 -2.75
N ILE A 80 -5.89 -5.13 -3.99
CA ILE A 80 -6.53 -3.86 -4.37
C ILE A 80 -7.79 -3.56 -3.56
N LYS A 81 -8.52 -4.59 -3.14
CA LYS A 81 -9.71 -4.42 -2.32
C LYS A 81 -9.36 -3.77 -0.97
N ASN A 82 -8.32 -4.27 -0.30
CA ASN A 82 -7.86 -3.73 0.97
C ASN A 82 -7.32 -2.31 0.81
N LEU A 83 -6.52 -2.07 -0.22
CA LEU A 83 -5.95 -0.76 -0.49
C LEU A 83 -7.01 0.28 -0.82
N TYR A 84 -8.05 -0.12 -1.56
CA TYR A 84 -9.18 0.76 -1.86
C TYR A 84 -9.92 1.18 -0.59
N LEU A 85 -10.08 0.28 0.37
CA LEU A 85 -10.76 0.57 1.64
C LEU A 85 -10.00 1.60 2.48
N LEU A 86 -8.69 1.72 2.31
CA LEU A 86 -7.90 2.73 3.00
C LEU A 86 -8.33 4.16 2.65
N LYS A 87 -8.95 4.38 1.50
CA LYS A 87 -9.43 5.70 1.09
C LYS A 87 -10.45 6.29 2.06
N SER A 88 -11.17 5.44 2.78
CA SER A 88 -12.16 5.89 3.78
C SER A 88 -11.52 6.32 5.10
N ILE A 89 -10.26 5.94 5.34
CA ILE A 89 -9.55 6.21 6.58
C ILE A 89 -8.57 7.37 6.41
N VAL A 90 -7.87 7.43 5.29
CA VAL A 90 -6.75 8.35 5.08
C VAL A 90 -7.18 9.63 4.41
N ASN A 91 -6.77 10.76 4.99
CA ASN A 91 -6.89 12.08 4.36
C ASN A 91 -5.49 12.55 3.97
N PRO A 92 -5.12 12.48 2.67
CA PRO A 92 -3.76 12.83 2.25
C PRO A 92 -3.47 14.32 2.27
N ASN A 93 -4.49 15.15 2.52
CA ASN A 93 -4.34 16.60 2.58
C ASN A 93 -3.95 17.11 3.97
N LEU A 94 -3.79 16.22 4.96
CA LEU A 94 -3.35 16.60 6.29
C LEU A 94 -1.89 17.09 6.25
N PRO A 95 -1.52 18.08 7.10
CA PRO A 95 -0.18 18.68 7.05
C PRO A 95 0.99 17.70 7.24
N HIS A 96 0.75 16.57 7.91
CA HIS A 96 1.77 15.55 8.17
C HIS A 96 1.84 14.47 7.10
N SER A 97 1.02 14.57 6.05
CA SER A 97 1.01 13.61 4.98
C SER A 97 2.30 13.71 4.16
N LYS A 98 2.94 12.58 3.90
CA LYS A 98 4.04 12.52 2.94
C LYS A 98 3.49 12.60 1.53
N GLY A 99 4.22 13.25 0.62
CA GLY A 99 3.76 13.45 -0.76
C GLY A 99 3.45 12.16 -1.52
N GLU A 100 4.05 11.05 -1.13
CA GLU A 100 3.82 9.75 -1.78
C GLU A 100 2.38 9.24 -1.63
N TRP A 101 1.59 9.76 -0.66
CA TRP A 101 0.20 9.34 -0.50
C TRP A 101 -0.69 9.75 -1.67
N ASN A 102 -0.44 10.90 -2.28
CA ASN A 102 -1.16 11.29 -3.49
C ASN A 102 -0.85 10.34 -4.64
N SER A 103 0.42 10.00 -4.81
CA SER A 103 0.85 9.01 -5.81
C SER A 103 0.30 7.63 -5.52
N PHE A 104 0.28 7.22 -4.25
CA PHE A 104 -0.27 5.93 -3.84
C PHE A 104 -1.76 5.83 -4.19
N LEU A 105 -2.56 6.84 -3.84
CA LEU A 105 -3.99 6.82 -4.13
C LEU A 105 -4.26 6.86 -5.62
N GLU A 106 -3.44 7.55 -6.40
CA GLU A 106 -3.53 7.52 -7.86
C GLU A 106 -3.28 6.09 -8.38
N CYS A 107 -2.28 5.38 -7.85
CA CYS A 107 -2.03 3.99 -8.20
C CYS A 107 -3.23 3.10 -7.86
N VAL A 108 -3.83 3.31 -6.68
CA VAL A 108 -5.02 2.55 -6.28
C VAL A 108 -6.15 2.74 -7.29
N ASP A 109 -6.39 3.98 -7.72
CA ASP A 109 -7.43 4.26 -8.70
C ASP A 109 -7.14 3.61 -10.06
N ILE A 110 -5.90 3.70 -10.54
CA ILE A 110 -5.50 3.09 -11.81
C ILE A 110 -5.74 1.58 -11.76
N ILE A 111 -5.32 0.92 -10.69
CA ILE A 111 -5.42 -0.53 -10.58
C ILE A 111 -6.87 -0.97 -10.34
N SER A 112 -7.62 -0.27 -9.48
CA SER A 112 -9.00 -0.62 -9.18
C SER A 112 -9.92 -0.48 -10.39
N GLU A 113 -9.62 0.47 -11.27
CA GLU A 113 -10.35 0.67 -12.53
C GLU A 113 -9.79 -0.17 -13.67
N LYS A 114 -8.81 -1.05 -13.40
CA LYS A 114 -8.14 -1.92 -14.37
C LYS A 114 -7.44 -1.16 -15.49
N LYS A 115 -7.11 0.11 -15.28
CA LYS A 115 -6.36 0.91 -16.26
C LYS A 115 -4.89 0.52 -16.35
N HIS A 116 -4.36 -0.23 -15.38
CA HIS A 116 -3.02 -0.81 -15.46
C HIS A 116 -2.90 -1.86 -16.58
N LEU A 117 -4.02 -2.29 -17.14
CA LEU A 117 -4.04 -3.19 -18.29
C LEU A 117 -3.99 -2.43 -19.62
N THR A 118 -3.94 -1.12 -19.59
CA THR A 118 -3.81 -0.26 -20.77
C THR A 118 -2.40 0.32 -20.84
N LEU A 119 -1.97 0.69 -22.05
CA LEU A 119 -0.67 1.31 -22.25
C LEU A 119 -0.56 2.63 -21.49
N GLU A 120 -1.58 3.47 -21.56
CA GLU A 120 -1.60 4.76 -20.87
C GLU A 120 -1.49 4.62 -19.36
N GLY A 121 -2.26 3.69 -18.77
CA GLY A 121 -2.20 3.43 -17.34
C GLY A 121 -0.84 2.89 -16.91
N MET A 122 -0.24 1.99 -17.69
CA MET A 122 1.10 1.47 -17.40
C MET A 122 2.16 2.56 -17.51
N GLU A 123 2.08 3.43 -18.49
CA GLU A 123 3.01 4.55 -18.61
C GLU A 123 2.95 5.44 -17.36
N ARG A 124 1.75 5.72 -16.87
CA ARG A 124 1.59 6.51 -15.65
C ARG A 124 2.17 5.83 -14.42
N LEU A 125 1.99 4.52 -14.29
CA LEU A 125 2.56 3.75 -13.19
C LEU A 125 4.11 3.78 -13.24
N PHE A 126 4.70 3.67 -14.42
CA PHE A 126 6.15 3.81 -14.58
C PHE A 126 6.65 5.20 -14.19
N GLU A 127 5.91 6.26 -14.54
CA GLU A 127 6.23 7.61 -14.12
C GLU A 127 6.23 7.74 -12.60
N ILE A 128 5.19 7.21 -11.96
CA ILE A 128 5.07 7.25 -10.49
C ILE A 128 6.22 6.49 -9.84
N LYS A 129 6.57 5.35 -10.41
CA LYS A 129 7.70 4.54 -9.90
C LYS A 129 9.05 5.23 -10.11
N GLY A 130 9.13 6.18 -11.03
CA GLY A 130 10.38 6.90 -11.31
C GLY A 130 11.29 6.19 -12.30
N VAL A 131 10.74 5.32 -13.14
CA VAL A 131 11.50 4.55 -14.13
C VAL A 131 11.58 5.30 -15.46
N VAL A 132 10.72 6.28 -15.64
CA VAL A 132 10.64 7.07 -16.89
C VAL A 132 11.03 8.50 -16.62
#